data_cec3e0ea4421abafa0e6745c20eb26e8
#
_entry.id   cec3e0ea4421abafa0e6745c20eb26e8
#
_cell.length_a   1.000
_cell.length_b   1.000
_cell.length_c   1.000
_cell.angle_alpha   90.00
_cell.angle_beta   90.00
_cell.angle_gamma   90.00
#
_symmetry.space_group_name_H-M   'P 1'
#
loop_
_entity.id
_entity.type
_entity.pdbx_description
1 polymer ?
#
loop_
_entity_poly.entity_id
_entity_poly.type
_entity_poly.pdbx_seq_one_letter_code
_entity_poly.pdbx_strand_id
1 'polypeptide(L)'
;MAVKKKLIEVALPLDDINAASAREKSIRHGHPSTLHLWWARRPLAAARAVIWSSLVDDPSAHPEEFPTVEDQTAERERLFGILRKLVVWENSNDERVLDAAKAEIRKSMGDEELSLLDPFAGGCHTSRGSALRA
;
A
#
# COMPACT_ATOMS: atom_id res chain seq x y z
N MET A 1 17.76 12.57 -15.41
CA MET A 1 17.57 11.64 -14.27
C MET A 1 16.67 10.48 -14.73
N ALA A 2 17.12 9.27 -14.56
CA ALA A 2 16.24 8.13 -14.78
C ALA A 2 15.18 8.11 -13.67
N VAL A 3 13.92 8.18 -14.02
CA VAL A 3 12.82 8.05 -13.06
C VAL A 3 12.82 6.62 -12.57
N LYS A 4 12.95 6.43 -11.25
CA LYS A 4 12.87 5.12 -10.61
C LYS A 4 11.46 4.56 -10.75
N LYS A 5 11.34 3.33 -11.24
CA LYS A 5 10.04 2.66 -11.35
C LYS A 5 9.52 2.30 -9.96
N LYS A 6 8.26 2.60 -9.72
CA LYS A 6 7.55 2.20 -8.51
C LYS A 6 6.94 0.81 -8.65
N LEU A 7 6.70 0.16 -7.53
CA LEU A 7 6.15 -1.20 -7.50
C LEU A 7 4.80 -1.29 -8.25
N ILE A 8 3.94 -0.28 -8.11
CA ILE A 8 2.64 -0.22 -8.79
C ILE A 8 2.73 -0.21 -10.31
N GLU A 9 3.85 0.28 -10.87
CA GLU A 9 4.06 0.36 -12.32
C GLU A 9 4.46 -1.00 -12.93
N VAL A 10 4.95 -1.91 -12.10
CA VAL A 10 5.50 -3.19 -12.56
C VAL A 10 4.55 -4.35 -12.28
N ALA A 11 4.19 -4.56 -11.02
CA ALA A 11 3.30 -5.66 -10.63
C ALA A 11 2.64 -5.42 -9.27
N LEU A 12 1.44 -5.98 -9.09
CA LEU A 12 0.70 -6.02 -7.83
C LEU A 12 0.03 -7.37 -7.63
N PRO A 13 -0.11 -7.86 -6.38
CA PRO A 13 -0.90 -9.05 -6.06
C PRO A 13 -2.40 -8.72 -6.08
N LEU A 14 -2.96 -8.52 -7.28
CA LEU A 14 -4.33 -8.03 -7.47
C LEU A 14 -5.39 -8.95 -6.87
N ASP A 15 -5.19 -10.26 -6.92
CA ASP A 15 -6.14 -11.23 -6.37
C ASP A 15 -6.27 -11.06 -4.85
N ASP A 16 -5.16 -10.90 -4.15
CA ASP A 16 -5.13 -10.68 -2.70
C ASP A 16 -5.78 -9.34 -2.32
N ILE A 17 -5.48 -8.29 -3.07
CA ILE A 17 -6.07 -6.95 -2.87
C ILE A 17 -7.58 -6.98 -3.10
N ASN A 18 -8.03 -7.65 -4.16
CA ASN A 18 -9.44 -7.77 -4.50
C ASN A 18 -10.19 -8.60 -3.46
N ALA A 19 -9.61 -9.70 -3.00
CA ALA A 19 -10.19 -10.55 -1.94
C ALA A 19 -10.34 -9.76 -0.63
N ALA A 20 -9.31 -9.02 -0.20
CA ALA A 20 -9.37 -8.17 0.98
C ALA A 20 -10.42 -7.05 0.83
N SER A 21 -10.51 -6.44 -0.33
CA SER A 21 -11.51 -5.40 -0.64
C SER A 21 -12.94 -5.93 -0.65
N ALA A 22 -13.14 -7.13 -1.16
CA ALA A 22 -14.44 -7.80 -1.16
C ALA A 22 -14.88 -8.16 0.27
N ARG A 23 -13.96 -8.69 1.07
CA ARG A 23 -14.21 -9.01 2.48
C ARG A 23 -14.57 -7.76 3.29
N GLU A 24 -13.88 -6.65 3.07
CA GLU A 24 -14.13 -5.38 3.75
C GLU A 24 -15.59 -4.91 3.58
N LYS A 25 -16.19 -5.14 2.42
CA LYS A 25 -17.60 -4.79 2.16
C LYS A 25 -18.59 -5.53 3.06
N SER A 26 -18.24 -6.70 3.56
CA SER A 26 -19.07 -7.51 4.43
C SER A 26 -18.91 -7.21 5.92
N ILE A 27 -17.87 -6.46 6.31
CA ILE A 27 -17.61 -6.09 7.70
C ILE A 27 -18.65 -5.06 8.15
N ARG A 28 -19.41 -5.41 9.21
CA ARG A 28 -20.50 -4.58 9.73
C ARG A 28 -20.11 -3.77 10.97
N HIS A 29 -19.27 -4.34 11.82
CA HIS A 29 -18.91 -3.75 13.11
C HIS A 29 -17.50 -3.17 13.10
N GLY A 30 -17.35 -1.98 13.68
CA GLY A 30 -16.06 -1.30 13.82
C GLY A 30 -15.51 -0.70 12.54
N HIS A 31 -16.18 -0.85 11.41
CA HIS A 31 -15.74 -0.26 10.16
C HIS A 31 -16.25 1.19 10.02
N PRO A 32 -15.42 2.13 9.55
CA PRO A 32 -15.82 3.55 9.37
C PRO A 32 -17.07 3.72 8.54
N SER A 33 -17.33 2.84 7.60
CA SER A 33 -18.53 2.89 6.76
C SER A 33 -19.84 2.65 7.50
N THR A 34 -19.81 2.11 8.72
CA THR A 34 -21.00 1.94 9.55
C THR A 34 -21.39 3.23 10.27
N LEU A 35 -20.45 4.18 10.39
CA LEU A 35 -20.68 5.50 10.99
C LEU A 35 -21.22 6.51 9.99
N HIS A 36 -20.77 6.42 8.74
CA HIS A 36 -21.19 7.32 7.68
C HIS A 36 -21.21 6.59 6.35
N LEU A 37 -22.39 6.52 5.73
CA LEU A 37 -22.58 5.94 4.40
C LEU A 37 -22.26 6.98 3.34
N TRP A 38 -21.15 6.78 2.64
CA TRP A 38 -20.76 7.58 1.49
C TRP A 38 -20.98 6.78 0.20
N TRP A 39 -21.68 7.33 -0.74
CA TRP A 39 -22.06 6.63 -1.96
C TRP A 39 -20.92 6.32 -2.94
N ALA A 40 -19.85 7.12 -2.93
CA ALA A 40 -18.64 6.92 -3.74
C ALA A 40 -17.50 6.25 -2.96
N ARG A 41 -17.84 5.40 -1.99
CA ARG A 41 -16.89 4.75 -1.11
C ARG A 41 -15.97 3.78 -1.85
N ARG A 42 -14.65 3.90 -1.59
CA ARG A 42 -13.63 2.94 -2.03
C ARG A 42 -13.17 2.09 -0.86
N PRO A 43 -12.80 0.81 -1.08
CA PRO A 43 -12.23 -0.04 -0.04
C PRO A 43 -10.93 0.52 0.51
N LEU A 44 -10.73 0.47 1.84
CA LEU A 44 -9.48 0.89 2.49
C LEU A 44 -8.31 -0.02 2.10
N ALA A 45 -8.57 -1.31 1.89
CA ALA A 45 -7.58 -2.26 1.41
C ALA A 45 -6.98 -1.82 0.06
N ALA A 46 -7.82 -1.45 -0.90
CA ALA A 46 -7.37 -0.93 -2.19
C ALA A 46 -6.60 0.40 -2.04
N ALA A 47 -7.08 1.32 -1.20
CA ALA A 47 -6.42 2.59 -0.95
C ALA A 47 -5.02 2.41 -0.35
N ARG A 48 -4.86 1.52 0.63
CA ARG A 48 -3.57 1.18 1.22
C ARG A 48 -2.61 0.56 0.21
N ALA A 49 -3.11 -0.39 -0.59
CA ALA A 49 -2.30 -1.02 -1.63
C ALA A 49 -1.77 0.00 -2.64
N VAL A 50 -2.64 0.88 -3.14
CA VAL A 50 -2.26 1.91 -4.13
C VAL A 50 -1.25 2.89 -3.54
N ILE A 51 -1.53 3.45 -2.36
CA ILE A 51 -0.64 4.44 -1.72
C ILE A 51 0.74 3.82 -1.46
N TRP A 52 0.77 2.66 -0.81
CA TRP A 52 2.03 2.02 -0.44
C TRP A 52 2.86 1.65 -1.67
N SER A 53 2.27 1.01 -2.68
CA SER A 53 2.96 0.58 -3.89
C SER A 53 3.36 1.74 -4.82
N SER A 54 2.72 2.90 -4.69
CA SER A 54 3.13 4.13 -5.38
C SER A 54 4.36 4.79 -4.75
N LEU A 55 4.67 4.49 -3.49
CA LEU A 55 5.78 5.08 -2.75
C LEU A 55 7.02 4.17 -2.74
N VAL A 56 6.82 2.86 -2.77
CA VAL A 56 7.89 1.86 -2.73
C VAL A 56 8.46 1.62 -4.13
N ASP A 57 9.79 1.64 -4.23
CA ASP A 57 10.49 1.36 -5.47
C ASP A 57 10.38 -0.12 -5.85
N ASP A 58 10.25 -0.41 -7.14
CA ASP A 58 10.38 -1.78 -7.65
C ASP A 58 11.85 -2.22 -7.62
N PRO A 59 12.16 -3.49 -7.31
CA PRO A 59 13.54 -3.99 -7.34
C PRO A 59 14.28 -3.74 -8.67
N SER A 60 13.60 -3.67 -9.80
CA SER A 60 14.20 -3.32 -11.08
C SER A 60 14.73 -1.89 -11.18
N ALA A 61 14.37 -1.01 -10.25
CA ALA A 61 14.90 0.34 -10.15
C ALA A 61 16.29 0.39 -9.51
N HIS A 62 16.72 -0.72 -8.89
CA HIS A 62 18.00 -0.85 -8.17
C HIS A 62 18.81 -2.04 -8.70
N PRO A 63 19.31 -1.98 -9.95
CA PRO A 63 20.05 -3.09 -10.57
C PRO A 63 21.39 -3.37 -9.87
N GLU A 64 21.92 -2.43 -9.11
CA GLU A 64 23.11 -2.57 -8.27
C GLU A 64 22.90 -3.51 -7.07
N GLU A 65 21.67 -3.51 -6.50
CA GLU A 65 21.30 -4.40 -5.39
C GLU A 65 20.72 -5.73 -5.89
N PHE A 66 19.99 -5.69 -7.00
CA PHE A 66 19.28 -6.85 -7.58
C PHE A 66 19.65 -7.04 -9.05
N PRO A 67 20.85 -7.59 -9.33
CA PRO A 67 21.37 -7.67 -10.70
C PRO A 67 20.67 -8.71 -11.55
N THR A 68 20.07 -9.74 -10.96
CA THR A 68 19.40 -10.81 -11.71
C THR A 68 17.87 -10.68 -11.65
N VAL A 69 17.19 -11.24 -12.64
CA VAL A 69 15.72 -11.29 -12.68
C VAL A 69 15.17 -12.13 -11.52
N GLU A 70 15.91 -13.17 -11.15
CA GLU A 70 15.56 -14.04 -10.02
C GLU A 70 15.60 -13.26 -8.70
N ASP A 71 16.65 -12.47 -8.46
CA ASP A 71 16.77 -11.62 -7.26
C ASP A 71 15.65 -10.58 -7.20
N GLN A 72 15.35 -9.93 -8.32
CA GLN A 72 14.26 -8.98 -8.43
C GLN A 72 12.90 -9.63 -8.14
N THR A 73 12.69 -10.85 -8.61
CA THR A 73 11.44 -11.59 -8.38
C THR A 73 11.32 -12.01 -6.92
N ALA A 74 12.39 -12.47 -6.30
CA ALA A 74 12.41 -12.84 -4.88
C ALA A 74 12.12 -11.64 -3.99
N GLU A 75 12.75 -10.50 -4.25
CA GLU A 75 12.52 -9.27 -3.50
C GLU A 75 11.09 -8.73 -3.72
N ARG A 76 10.59 -8.79 -4.94
CA ARG A 76 9.20 -8.39 -5.24
C ARG A 76 8.20 -9.25 -4.49
N GLU A 77 8.43 -10.56 -4.39
CA GLU A 77 7.55 -11.45 -3.61
C GLU A 77 7.62 -11.16 -2.11
N ARG A 78 8.79 -10.76 -1.59
CA ARG A 78 8.93 -10.27 -0.21
C ARG A 78 8.07 -9.01 0.02
N LEU A 79 8.13 -8.05 -0.89
CA LEU A 79 7.32 -6.83 -0.84
C LEU A 79 5.82 -7.14 -0.92
N PHE A 80 5.42 -8.09 -1.77
CA PHE A 80 4.04 -8.57 -1.83
C PHE A 80 3.59 -9.20 -0.51
N GLY A 81 4.50 -9.90 0.19
CA GLY A 81 4.22 -10.43 1.52
C GLY A 81 3.87 -9.34 2.55
N ILE A 82 4.56 -8.20 2.49
CA ILE A 82 4.23 -7.03 3.33
C ILE A 82 2.88 -6.45 2.93
N LEU A 83 2.66 -6.28 1.62
CA LEU A 83 1.42 -5.71 1.10
C LEU A 83 0.20 -6.57 1.45
N ARG A 84 0.28 -7.90 1.32
CA ARG A 84 -0.78 -8.84 1.71
C ARG A 84 -1.18 -8.66 3.18
N LYS A 85 -0.22 -8.47 4.07
CA LYS A 85 -0.50 -8.20 5.49
C LYS A 85 -1.11 -6.82 5.71
N LEU A 86 -0.65 -5.82 4.96
CA LEU A 86 -1.09 -4.43 5.07
C LEU A 86 -2.55 -4.24 4.66
N VAL A 87 -3.04 -4.98 3.65
CA VAL A 87 -4.42 -4.85 3.16
C VAL A 87 -5.45 -5.57 4.02
N VAL A 88 -5.03 -6.48 4.89
CA VAL A 88 -5.92 -7.20 5.80
C VAL A 88 -6.50 -6.24 6.84
N TRP A 89 -7.83 -6.23 6.98
CA TRP A 89 -8.53 -5.32 7.89
C TRP A 89 -8.10 -5.47 9.35
N GLU A 90 -7.92 -6.70 9.81
CA GLU A 90 -7.54 -7.02 11.19
C GLU A 90 -6.17 -6.43 11.57
N ASN A 91 -5.30 -6.23 10.59
CA ASN A 91 -3.96 -5.64 10.78
C ASN A 91 -3.97 -4.11 10.70
N SER A 92 -5.13 -3.47 10.65
CA SER A 92 -5.24 -2.02 10.44
C SER A 92 -4.55 -1.18 11.51
N ASN A 93 -4.46 -1.72 12.72
CA ASN A 93 -3.83 -1.08 13.87
C ASN A 93 -2.63 -1.91 14.40
N ASP A 94 -2.15 -2.89 13.63
CA ASP A 94 -0.96 -3.67 14.01
C ASP A 94 0.30 -2.84 13.70
N GLU A 95 0.91 -2.33 14.77
CA GLU A 95 2.12 -1.49 14.69
C GLU A 95 3.27 -2.19 13.96
N ARG A 96 3.41 -3.51 14.12
CA ARG A 96 4.49 -4.28 13.46
C ARG A 96 4.34 -4.27 11.94
N VAL A 97 3.10 -4.44 11.46
CA VAL A 97 2.81 -4.42 10.02
C VAL A 97 2.99 -3.01 9.47
N LEU A 98 2.51 -2.00 10.20
CA LEU A 98 2.65 -0.60 9.82
C LEU A 98 4.12 -0.17 9.80
N ASP A 99 4.91 -0.53 10.80
CA ASP A 99 6.32 -0.18 10.87
C ASP A 99 7.14 -0.86 9.76
N ALA A 100 6.84 -2.12 9.44
CA ALA A 100 7.47 -2.78 8.30
C ALA A 100 7.15 -2.06 6.98
N ALA A 101 5.89 -1.67 6.79
CA ALA A 101 5.48 -0.93 5.60
C ALA A 101 6.12 0.47 5.52
N LYS A 102 6.20 1.19 6.64
CA LYS A 102 6.87 2.49 6.74
C LYS A 102 8.37 2.40 6.46
N ALA A 103 9.03 1.36 6.94
CA ALA A 103 10.46 1.14 6.71
C ALA A 103 10.78 1.02 5.21
N GLU A 104 9.95 0.32 4.44
CA GLU A 104 10.13 0.21 2.98
C GLU A 104 9.89 1.54 2.27
N ILE A 105 8.92 2.34 2.72
CA ILE A 105 8.69 3.69 2.19
C ILE A 105 9.94 4.57 2.44
N ARG A 106 10.46 4.58 3.67
CA ARG A 106 11.66 5.35 4.02
C ARG A 106 12.88 4.91 3.22
N LYS A 107 13.04 3.59 3.02
CA LYS A 107 14.12 3.04 2.17
C LYS A 107 14.02 3.56 0.73
N SER A 108 12.82 3.64 0.18
CA SER A 108 12.60 4.06 -1.21
C SER A 108 12.66 5.57 -1.42
N MET A 109 12.19 6.34 -0.46
CA MET A 109 12.09 7.81 -0.56
C MET A 109 13.27 8.56 0.06
N GLY A 110 14.05 7.91 0.92
CA GLY A 110 15.12 8.58 1.65
C GLY A 110 14.60 9.72 2.54
N ASP A 111 15.21 10.90 2.41
CA ASP A 111 14.85 12.10 3.18
C ASP A 111 13.80 12.99 2.49
N GLU A 112 13.19 12.52 1.40
CA GLU A 112 12.17 13.30 0.71
C GLU A 112 10.89 13.42 1.56
N GLU A 113 10.36 14.65 1.67
CA GLU A 113 9.11 14.89 2.37
C GLU A 113 7.93 14.32 1.57
N LEU A 114 7.17 13.45 2.22
CA LEU A 114 5.99 12.84 1.61
C LEU A 114 4.82 13.82 1.59
N SER A 115 4.35 14.17 0.40
CA SER A 115 3.10 14.92 0.21
C SER A 115 2.07 14.10 -0.55
N LEU A 116 0.83 14.18 -0.12
CA LEU A 116 -0.31 13.51 -0.76
C LEU A 116 -1.41 14.54 -1.03
N LEU A 117 -1.80 14.64 -2.31
CA LEU A 117 -2.95 15.44 -2.73
C LEU A 117 -4.05 14.52 -3.23
N ASP A 118 -5.20 14.55 -2.59
CA ASP A 118 -6.41 13.86 -3.05
C ASP A 118 -7.55 14.87 -3.25
N PRO A 119 -7.77 15.31 -4.50
CA PRO A 119 -8.84 16.27 -4.80
C PRO A 119 -10.24 15.67 -4.71
N PHE A 120 -10.36 14.35 -4.60
CA PHE A 120 -11.63 13.62 -4.53
C PHE A 120 -11.74 12.77 -3.25
N ALA A 121 -11.24 13.28 -2.12
CA ALA A 121 -11.10 12.52 -0.88
C ALA A 121 -12.40 11.87 -0.35
N GLY A 122 -13.57 12.40 -0.67
CA GLY A 122 -14.85 11.79 -0.34
C GLY A 122 -15.01 11.48 1.15
N GLY A 123 -15.13 10.20 1.47
CA GLY A 123 -15.34 9.71 2.84
C GLY A 123 -14.07 9.44 3.66
N CYS A 124 -13.00 10.22 3.52
CA CYS A 124 -11.75 10.10 4.29
C CYS A 124 -10.95 8.80 4.10
N HIS A 125 -11.11 8.12 2.98
CA HIS A 125 -10.39 6.86 2.72
C HIS A 125 -8.88 7.08 2.59
N THR A 126 -8.50 8.17 1.97
CA THR A 126 -7.10 8.50 1.69
C THR A 126 -6.36 8.89 2.97
N SER A 127 -7.00 9.62 3.87
CA SER A 127 -6.39 10.00 5.16
C SER A 127 -6.13 8.79 6.06
N ARG A 128 -6.96 7.75 6.01
CA ARG A 128 -6.69 6.47 6.69
C ARG A 128 -5.69 5.59 5.96
N GLY A 129 -5.70 5.60 4.64
CA GLY A 129 -4.65 4.97 3.84
C GLY A 129 -3.29 5.61 4.07
N SER A 130 -3.26 6.93 4.27
CA SER A 130 -2.04 7.70 4.57
C SER A 130 -1.57 7.61 6.04
N ALA A 131 -2.20 6.80 6.91
CA ALA A 131 -1.66 6.46 8.24
C ALA A 131 -0.26 5.83 8.17
N LEU A 132 0.20 5.49 6.98
CA LEU A 132 1.57 5.11 6.68
C LEU A 132 2.57 6.28 6.74
N ARG A 133 2.10 7.53 6.90
CA ARG A 133 2.94 8.74 6.86
C ARG A 133 3.80 9.01 8.09
N ALA A 134 3.49 8.47 9.23
CA ALA A 134 4.19 8.87 10.46
C ALA A 134 5.44 8.04 10.74
#